data_7ce4ac36429e5c754e6ddc96e8c5aa0c
#
_entry.id   7ce4ac36429e5c754e6ddc96e8c5aa0c
#
_cell.length_a   1.000
_cell.length_b   1.000
_cell.length_c   1.000
_cell.angle_alpha   90.00
_cell.angle_beta   90.00
_cell.angle_gamma   90.00
#
_symmetry.space_group_name_H-M   'P 1'
#
loop_
_entity.id
_entity.type
_entity.pdbx_description
1 polymer ?
#
loop_
_entity_poly.entity_id
_entity_poly.type
_entity_poly.pdbx_seq_one_letter_code
_entity_poly.pdbx_strand_id
1 'polypeptide(L)'
;RRLIWGNTKILIQDGKIKQQELADLRYSVDDLMEQLRTNGIFDLREVEFALTETTGQLSICKKTSCETLNPKTAGIKVTETPPPSIVISDRKVLSEGMKNCMLSQKELDRILKKEGYKPEEVFLMTCTPQKDYYIVPLEKKH
;
A
#
# COMPACT_ATOMS: atom_id res chain seq x y z
N ARG A 1 3.59 16.87 -18.59
CA ARG A 1 2.28 17.24 -19.09
C ARG A 1 1.33 17.50 -17.93
N ARG A 2 0.66 18.62 -17.98
CA ARG A 2 -0.31 18.99 -16.97
C ARG A 2 -1.64 18.31 -17.30
N LEU A 3 -2.13 17.48 -16.38
CA LEU A 3 -3.44 16.87 -16.52
C LEU A 3 -4.53 17.93 -16.27
N ILE A 4 -5.52 17.99 -17.15
CA ILE A 4 -6.61 18.97 -17.05
C ILE A 4 -7.74 18.37 -16.20
N TRP A 5 -7.43 18.11 -14.94
CA TRP A 5 -8.38 17.51 -14.00
C TRP A 5 -8.78 18.47 -12.87
N GLY A 6 -8.56 19.79 -13.08
CA GLY A 6 -8.83 20.78 -12.05
C GLY A 6 -7.84 20.68 -10.89
N ASN A 7 -8.35 20.53 -9.67
CA ASN A 7 -7.53 20.45 -8.46
C ASN A 7 -7.16 19.02 -8.07
N THR A 8 -7.27 18.07 -8.98
CA THR A 8 -6.90 16.69 -8.70
C THR A 8 -5.39 16.53 -8.56
N LYS A 9 -4.98 15.65 -7.67
CA LYS A 9 -3.57 15.33 -7.45
C LYS A 9 -3.35 13.84 -7.62
N ILE A 10 -2.27 13.50 -8.31
CA ILE A 10 -1.89 12.09 -8.51
C ILE A 10 -1.16 11.61 -7.27
N LEU A 11 -1.69 10.59 -6.60
CA LEU A 11 -1.10 10.01 -5.39
C LEU A 11 -0.31 8.74 -5.68
N ILE A 12 -0.73 7.99 -6.69
CA ILE A 12 -0.03 6.78 -7.15
C ILE A 12 0.11 6.86 -8.66
N GLN A 13 1.30 6.63 -9.16
CA GLN A 13 1.58 6.62 -10.60
C GLN A 13 2.56 5.50 -10.90
N ASP A 14 2.26 4.71 -11.94
CA ASP A 14 3.06 3.55 -12.34
C ASP A 14 3.34 2.61 -11.15
N GLY A 15 2.32 2.43 -10.30
CA GLY A 15 2.39 1.57 -9.13
C GLY A 15 3.18 2.14 -7.96
N LYS A 16 3.62 3.40 -8.03
CA LYS A 16 4.46 4.03 -7.00
C LYS A 16 3.71 5.15 -6.30
N ILE A 17 3.79 5.17 -4.97
CA ILE A 17 3.21 6.25 -4.17
C ILE A 17 4.03 7.53 -4.38
N LYS A 18 3.33 8.62 -4.69
CA LYS A 18 3.92 9.96 -4.79
C LYS A 18 3.97 10.56 -3.39
N GLN A 19 5.03 10.24 -2.66
CA GLN A 19 5.14 10.57 -1.23
C GLN A 19 5.12 12.08 -0.98
N GLN A 20 5.76 12.87 -1.85
CA GLN A 20 5.74 14.33 -1.72
C GLN A 20 4.34 14.90 -1.94
N GLU A 21 3.58 14.35 -2.89
CA GLU A 21 2.20 14.78 -3.13
C GLU A 21 1.32 14.51 -1.90
N LEU A 22 1.52 13.36 -1.24
CA LEU A 22 0.82 13.07 0.01
C LEU A 22 1.16 14.12 1.07
N ALA A 23 2.44 14.43 1.23
CA ALA A 23 2.91 15.41 2.21
C ALA A 23 2.33 16.80 1.93
N ASP A 24 2.34 17.24 0.67
CA ASP A 24 1.82 18.55 0.26
C ASP A 24 0.32 18.67 0.54
N LEU A 25 -0.42 17.58 0.39
CA LEU A 25 -1.85 17.55 0.67
C LEU A 25 -2.17 17.28 2.14
N ARG A 26 -1.16 17.05 2.97
CA ARG A 26 -1.33 16.60 4.37
C ARG A 26 -2.18 15.33 4.45
N TYR A 27 -2.00 14.46 3.46
CA TYR A 27 -2.69 13.19 3.33
C TYR A 27 -1.75 12.11 3.82
N SER A 28 -2.11 11.42 4.88
CA SER A 28 -1.23 10.39 5.46
C SER A 28 -1.28 9.11 4.63
N VAL A 29 -0.28 8.26 4.79
CA VAL A 29 -0.30 6.94 4.16
C VAL A 29 -1.45 6.08 4.74
N ASP A 30 -1.80 6.31 6.00
CA ASP A 30 -2.95 5.62 6.61
C ASP A 30 -4.26 6.04 5.93
N ASP A 31 -4.41 7.33 5.63
CA ASP A 31 -5.56 7.86 4.88
C ASP A 31 -5.63 7.20 3.50
N LEU A 32 -4.50 7.10 2.81
CA LEU A 32 -4.43 6.47 1.50
C LEU A 32 -4.87 5.00 1.58
N MET A 33 -4.34 4.26 2.54
CA MET A 33 -4.67 2.84 2.69
C MET A 33 -6.14 2.65 3.07
N GLU A 34 -6.69 3.53 3.89
CA GLU A 34 -8.11 3.50 4.24
C GLU A 34 -8.99 3.72 3.00
N GLN A 35 -8.67 4.71 2.19
CA GLN A 35 -9.40 5.00 0.96
C GLN A 35 -9.30 3.84 -0.03
N LEU A 36 -8.15 3.20 -0.13
CA LEU A 36 -8.00 2.01 -0.97
C LEU A 36 -8.93 0.89 -0.49
N ARG A 37 -8.97 0.63 0.83
CA ARG A 37 -9.85 -0.40 1.40
C ARG A 37 -11.33 -0.08 1.19
N THR A 38 -11.71 1.19 1.31
CA THR A 38 -13.08 1.64 1.04
C THR A 38 -13.50 1.31 -0.40
N ASN A 39 -12.54 1.28 -1.31
CA ASN A 39 -12.77 0.93 -2.72
C ASN A 39 -12.49 -0.54 -3.02
N GLY A 40 -12.40 -1.38 -1.99
CA GLY A 40 -12.24 -2.82 -2.15
C GLY A 40 -10.82 -3.27 -2.47
N ILE A 41 -9.83 -2.39 -2.32
CA ILE A 41 -8.43 -2.71 -2.60
C ILE A 41 -7.70 -2.83 -1.28
N PHE A 42 -7.19 -4.03 -0.99
CA PHE A 42 -6.52 -4.34 0.27
C PHE A 42 -5.02 -4.52 0.12
N ASP A 43 -4.53 -4.60 -1.12
CA ASP A 43 -3.12 -4.75 -1.42
C ASP A 43 -2.68 -3.62 -2.36
N LEU A 44 -1.76 -2.79 -1.90
CA LEU A 44 -1.25 -1.65 -2.66
C LEU A 44 -0.67 -2.07 -4.01
N ARG A 45 -0.14 -3.29 -4.11
CA ARG A 45 0.46 -3.81 -5.34
C ARG A 45 -0.53 -3.94 -6.50
N GLU A 46 -1.84 -3.92 -6.21
CA GLU A 46 -2.87 -3.99 -7.25
C GLU A 46 -3.13 -2.65 -7.93
N VAL A 47 -2.57 -1.57 -7.40
CA VAL A 47 -2.87 -0.22 -7.90
C VAL A 47 -1.82 0.24 -8.88
N GLU A 48 -2.25 0.59 -10.09
CA GLU A 48 -1.38 1.20 -11.09
C GLU A 48 -1.38 2.72 -10.97
N PHE A 49 -2.55 3.30 -10.74
CA PHE A 49 -2.75 4.74 -10.76
C PHE A 49 -3.85 5.14 -9.77
N ALA A 50 -3.64 6.20 -9.03
CA ALA A 50 -4.68 6.76 -8.15
C ALA A 50 -4.54 8.27 -8.08
N LEU A 51 -5.68 8.95 -8.07
CA LEU A 51 -5.73 10.39 -7.92
C LEU A 51 -6.84 10.80 -6.96
N THR A 52 -6.67 11.97 -6.33
CA THR A 52 -7.74 12.55 -5.52
C THR A 52 -8.64 13.39 -6.41
N GLU A 53 -9.95 13.23 -6.21
CA GLU A 53 -10.93 14.09 -6.85
C GLU A 53 -11.13 15.37 -6.02
N THR A 54 -11.77 16.36 -6.62
CA THR A 54 -12.09 17.62 -5.93
C THR A 54 -12.99 17.41 -4.70
N THR A 55 -13.73 16.29 -4.68
CA THR A 55 -14.57 15.89 -3.54
C THR A 55 -13.79 15.24 -2.40
N GLY A 56 -12.50 14.99 -2.59
CA GLY A 56 -11.67 14.28 -1.62
C GLY A 56 -11.70 12.76 -1.79
N GLN A 57 -12.52 12.26 -2.70
CA GLN A 57 -12.57 10.83 -2.99
C GLN A 57 -11.41 10.41 -3.89
N LEU A 58 -11.03 9.14 -3.78
CA LEU A 58 -9.94 8.57 -4.54
C LEU A 58 -10.48 7.84 -5.77
N SER A 59 -9.97 8.20 -6.94
CA SER A 59 -10.22 7.45 -8.17
C SER A 59 -9.04 6.53 -8.42
N ILE A 60 -9.30 5.25 -8.63
CA ILE A 60 -8.28 4.23 -8.66
C ILE A 60 -8.36 3.41 -9.94
N CYS A 61 -7.21 3.24 -10.57
CA CYS A 61 -7.05 2.32 -11.70
C CYS A 61 -6.18 1.16 -11.24
N LYS A 62 -6.73 -0.04 -11.27
CA LYS A 62 -6.00 -1.26 -10.92
C LYS A 62 -5.05 -1.65 -12.04
N LYS A 63 -3.97 -2.35 -11.68
CA LYS A 63 -3.12 -2.99 -12.68
C LYS A 63 -3.95 -3.95 -13.51
N THR A 64 -3.65 -4.05 -14.80
CA THR A 64 -4.40 -4.90 -15.74
C THR A 64 -4.44 -6.36 -15.27
N SER A 65 -3.34 -6.85 -14.69
CA SER A 65 -3.24 -8.20 -14.15
C SER A 65 -4.14 -8.45 -12.93
N CYS A 66 -4.62 -7.37 -12.30
CA CYS A 66 -5.46 -7.44 -11.10
C CYS A 66 -6.92 -7.09 -11.38
N GLU A 67 -7.24 -6.80 -12.64
CA GLU A 67 -8.63 -6.57 -13.03
C GLU A 67 -9.41 -7.87 -13.06
N THR A 68 -10.68 -7.72 -12.88
CA THR A 68 -11.64 -8.75 -12.51
C THR A 68 -11.70 -9.96 -13.43
N LEU A 69 -10.83 -10.93 -13.20
CA LEU A 69 -11.16 -12.29 -13.54
C LEU A 69 -11.51 -12.99 -12.23
N ASN A 70 -12.78 -13.35 -12.05
CA ASN A 70 -13.22 -14.05 -10.86
C ASN A 70 -12.56 -15.44 -10.85
N PRO A 71 -11.83 -15.85 -9.79
CA PRO A 71 -11.19 -17.16 -9.75
C PRO A 71 -12.16 -18.31 -9.97
N LYS A 72 -13.39 -18.18 -9.49
CA LYS A 72 -14.46 -19.19 -9.70
C LYS A 72 -14.79 -19.30 -11.19
N THR A 73 -14.88 -18.18 -11.91
CA THR A 73 -15.15 -18.16 -13.34
C THR A 73 -14.00 -18.70 -14.15
N ALA A 74 -12.77 -18.51 -13.67
CA ALA A 74 -11.55 -19.03 -14.28
C ALA A 74 -11.30 -20.52 -13.93
N GLY A 75 -12.09 -21.13 -13.04
CA GLY A 75 -11.91 -22.50 -12.63
C GLY A 75 -10.72 -22.73 -11.72
N ILE A 76 -10.25 -21.70 -11.04
CA ILE A 76 -9.06 -21.75 -10.17
C ILE A 76 -9.50 -21.99 -8.73
N LYS A 77 -8.87 -22.96 -8.07
CA LYS A 77 -9.05 -23.14 -6.62
C LYS A 77 -8.24 -22.07 -5.89
N VAL A 78 -8.92 -21.34 -5.02
CA VAL A 78 -8.30 -20.27 -4.23
C VAL A 78 -8.33 -20.66 -2.75
N THR A 79 -7.18 -20.52 -2.08
CA THR A 79 -7.12 -20.60 -0.63
C THR A 79 -7.45 -19.22 -0.06
N GLU A 80 -8.44 -19.16 0.83
CA GLU A 80 -8.80 -17.93 1.51
C GLU A 80 -7.63 -17.47 2.37
N THR A 81 -7.14 -16.25 2.12
CA THR A 81 -6.09 -15.64 2.92
C THR A 81 -6.58 -14.28 3.42
N PRO A 82 -6.26 -13.93 4.69
CA PRO A 82 -6.58 -12.59 5.17
C PRO A 82 -5.85 -11.53 4.34
N PRO A 83 -6.43 -10.34 4.20
CA PRO A 83 -5.73 -9.22 3.55
C PRO A 83 -4.48 -8.84 4.34
N PRO A 84 -3.49 -8.21 3.68
CA PRO A 84 -2.30 -7.73 4.39
C PRO A 84 -2.63 -6.72 5.47
N SER A 85 -1.91 -6.78 6.58
CA SER A 85 -1.99 -5.77 7.64
C SER A 85 -0.83 -4.81 7.54
N ILE A 86 -1.03 -3.57 7.98
CA ILE A 86 0.04 -2.58 8.02
C ILE A 86 0.93 -2.85 9.23
N VAL A 87 2.20 -3.15 8.98
CA VAL A 87 3.20 -3.44 10.01
C VAL A 87 4.04 -2.20 10.32
N ILE A 88 4.38 -1.42 9.29
CA ILE A 88 5.10 -0.15 9.48
C ILE A 88 4.33 0.91 8.70
N SER A 89 4.02 2.02 9.37
CA SER A 89 3.39 3.19 8.78
C SER A 89 4.24 4.41 9.08
N ASP A 90 4.75 5.05 8.03
CA ASP A 90 5.59 6.23 8.12
C ASP A 90 6.65 6.11 9.22
N ARG A 91 7.52 5.11 9.09
CA ARG A 91 8.67 4.82 9.96
C ARG A 91 8.31 4.25 11.33
N LYS A 92 7.03 4.06 11.63
CA LYS A 92 6.59 3.55 12.94
C LYS A 92 6.09 2.12 12.83
N VAL A 93 6.62 1.25 13.67
CA VAL A 93 6.16 -0.13 13.79
C VAL A 93 4.83 -0.15 14.54
N LEU A 94 3.82 -0.80 13.95
CA LEU A 94 2.49 -0.91 14.52
C LEU A 94 2.30 -2.27 15.18
N SER A 95 2.09 -2.29 16.49
CA SER A 95 1.90 -3.53 17.26
C SER A 95 0.67 -4.33 16.80
N GLU A 96 -0.42 -3.64 16.43
CA GLU A 96 -1.62 -4.30 15.93
C GLU A 96 -1.36 -5.03 14.61
N GLY A 97 -0.65 -4.40 13.69
CA GLY A 97 -0.27 -5.03 12.42
C GLY A 97 0.62 -6.25 12.62
N MET A 98 1.58 -6.14 13.53
CA MET A 98 2.46 -7.24 13.91
C MET A 98 1.64 -8.43 14.43
N LYS A 99 0.69 -8.14 15.30
CA LYS A 99 -0.20 -9.14 15.90
C LYS A 99 -1.10 -9.79 14.84
N ASN A 100 -1.71 -8.99 13.98
CA ASN A 100 -2.64 -9.47 12.95
C ASN A 100 -1.97 -10.42 11.96
N CYS A 101 -0.71 -10.18 11.61
CA CYS A 101 0.03 -11.06 10.71
C CYS A 101 0.94 -12.06 11.45
N MET A 102 0.77 -12.18 12.77
CA MET A 102 1.54 -13.11 13.60
C MET A 102 3.05 -12.97 13.39
N LEU A 103 3.51 -11.72 13.31
CA LEU A 103 4.91 -11.40 13.06
C LEU A 103 5.57 -11.03 14.39
N SER A 104 6.61 -11.76 14.77
CA SER A 104 7.38 -11.43 15.96
C SER A 104 8.38 -10.31 15.65
N GLN A 105 8.85 -9.63 16.70
CA GLN A 105 9.88 -8.59 16.53
C GLN A 105 11.15 -9.18 15.89
N LYS A 106 11.51 -10.39 16.28
CA LYS A 106 12.67 -11.10 15.75
C LYS A 106 12.52 -11.37 14.24
N GLU A 107 11.32 -11.78 13.83
CA GLU A 107 11.03 -12.01 12.41
C GLU A 107 11.07 -10.70 11.62
N LEU A 108 10.49 -9.64 12.17
CA LEU A 108 10.53 -8.32 11.53
C LEU A 108 11.97 -7.85 11.34
N ASP A 109 12.80 -7.95 12.39
CA ASP A 109 14.19 -7.55 12.33
C ASP A 109 14.95 -8.34 11.26
N ARG A 110 14.65 -9.63 11.14
CA ARG A 110 15.26 -10.48 10.12
C ARG A 110 14.87 -10.05 8.71
N ILE A 111 13.57 -9.78 8.48
CA ILE A 111 13.07 -9.32 7.18
C ILE A 111 13.72 -8.00 6.79
N LEU A 112 13.72 -7.03 7.69
CA LEU A 112 14.27 -5.70 7.42
C LEU A 112 15.77 -5.79 7.14
N LYS A 113 16.50 -6.61 7.90
CA LYS A 113 17.93 -6.81 7.69
C LYS A 113 18.20 -7.43 6.32
N LYS A 114 17.40 -8.45 5.94
CA LYS A 114 17.50 -9.10 4.64
C LYS A 114 17.28 -8.11 3.50
N GLU A 115 16.29 -7.23 3.63
CA GLU A 115 15.95 -6.24 2.62
C GLU A 115 16.83 -5.00 2.67
N GLY A 116 17.65 -4.87 3.72
CA GLY A 116 18.61 -3.77 3.85
C GLY A 116 18.05 -2.48 4.39
N TYR A 117 16.99 -2.55 5.20
CA TYR A 117 16.34 -1.37 5.76
C TYR A 117 16.34 -1.37 7.28
N LYS A 118 16.39 -0.17 7.87
CA LYS A 118 15.99 0.08 9.24
C LYS A 118 14.53 0.52 9.26
N PRO A 119 13.79 0.34 10.35
CA PRO A 119 12.39 0.78 10.42
C PRO A 119 12.22 2.25 10.03
N GLU A 120 13.16 3.11 10.42
CA GLU A 120 13.13 4.55 10.13
C GLU A 120 13.25 4.87 8.64
N GLU A 121 13.65 3.90 7.84
CA GLU A 121 13.80 4.04 6.38
C GLU A 121 12.60 3.49 5.62
N VAL A 122 11.59 3.00 6.32
CA VAL A 122 10.41 2.39 5.71
C VAL A 122 9.21 3.34 5.81
N PHE A 123 8.64 3.66 4.66
CA PHE A 123 7.43 4.47 4.58
C PHE A 123 6.18 3.64 4.88
N LEU A 124 6.12 2.44 4.32
CA LEU A 124 5.02 1.51 4.52
C LEU A 124 5.53 0.08 4.42
N MET A 125 5.09 -0.78 5.33
CA MET A 125 5.26 -2.22 5.19
C MET A 125 3.94 -2.90 5.49
N THR A 126 3.53 -3.78 4.59
CA THR A 126 2.37 -4.65 4.79
C THR A 126 2.83 -6.09 4.87
N CYS A 127 2.07 -6.92 5.56
CA CYS A 127 2.40 -8.35 5.70
C CYS A 127 1.15 -9.17 5.96
N THR A 128 1.14 -10.42 5.47
CA THR A 128 0.08 -11.39 5.74
C THR A 128 0.54 -12.41 6.79
N PRO A 129 -0.38 -13.19 7.38
CA PRO A 129 0.03 -14.30 8.27
C PRO A 129 0.93 -15.33 7.61
N GLN A 130 0.87 -15.47 6.28
CA GLN A 130 1.74 -16.35 5.51
C GLN A 130 3.13 -15.72 5.25
N LYS A 131 3.36 -14.53 5.81
CA LYS A 131 4.62 -13.79 5.68
C LYS A 131 4.87 -13.29 4.26
N ASP A 132 3.81 -13.08 3.49
CA ASP A 132 3.90 -12.31 2.25
C ASP A 132 3.94 -10.84 2.64
N TYR A 133 5.06 -10.18 2.43
CA TYR A 133 5.25 -8.80 2.82
C TYR A 133 5.59 -7.92 1.62
N TYR A 134 5.29 -6.64 1.78
CA TYR A 134 5.65 -5.62 0.80
C TYR A 134 6.19 -4.40 1.52
N ILE A 135 7.33 -3.88 1.07
CA ILE A 135 8.00 -2.74 1.70
C ILE A 135 8.09 -1.61 0.69
N VAL A 136 7.65 -0.43 1.12
CA VAL A 136 7.84 0.81 0.39
C VAL A 136 8.84 1.64 1.20
N PRO A 137 10.07 1.82 0.71
CA PRO A 137 11.04 2.64 1.43
C PRO A 137 10.71 4.13 1.34
N LEU A 138 11.24 4.90 2.26
CA LEU A 138 11.15 6.36 2.17
C LEU A 138 11.87 6.84 0.91
N GLU A 139 11.25 7.78 0.22
CA GLU A 139 11.89 8.43 -0.91
C GLU A 139 13.03 9.32 -0.41
N LYS A 140 14.13 9.32 -1.17
CA LYS A 140 15.23 10.22 -0.88
C LYS A 140 14.81 11.64 -1.24
N LYS A 141 15.06 12.57 -0.33
CA LYS A 141 14.88 14.00 -0.63
C LYS A 141 15.96 14.45 -1.61
N HIS A 142 15.53 15.11 -2.65
CA HIS A 142 16.42 15.73 -3.62
C HIS A 142 16.65 17.18 -3.27
#